data_e360a7ad5a0e44d2160c8ec5159d5fc9
#
_entry.id   e360a7ad5a0e44d2160c8ec5159d5fc9
#
_cell.length_a   1.000
_cell.length_b   1.000
_cell.length_c   1.000
_cell.angle_alpha   90.00
_cell.angle_beta   90.00
_cell.angle_gamma   90.00
#
_symmetry.space_group_name_H-M   'P 1'
#
loop_
_entity.id
_entity.type
_entity.pdbx_description
1 polymer ?
#
loop_
_entity_poly.entity_id
_entity_poly.type
_entity_poly.pdbx_seq_one_letter_code
_entity_poly.pdbx_strand_id
1 'polypeptide(L)'
;MKNALITGITGQDGSYLAELLLEKGYKVYGLMRRKSVVDYGNVDHIKDKIHFIYADMQDIVSLITAMKISQADEVYNLAAQSFVATSWDTPCTTADIDAIGVTNMLEAIRIVKPEARFYQASTSEMFGKVQAIPQDETTPFYPRSPYGVAKLYGHWITKNYRESYDMYACSGILFNHESERRGLEFVTRKITHAVARIKLGVQDHVELGNLDAKRDWGHSKDYVRAMWLLLQQDHAEDYVIATNETRTVREFAEAAFKAAGIEVEFEGEGVNEIAKDKATGKDRKSVV
;
A
#
# COMPACT_ATOMS: atom_id res chain seq x y z
N MET A 1 -27.18 -7.26 3.84
CA MET A 1 -25.79 -7.60 3.48
C MET A 1 -25.24 -6.41 2.73
N LYS A 2 -24.13 -5.81 3.18
CA LYS A 2 -23.50 -4.68 2.49
C LYS A 2 -22.67 -5.18 1.29
N ASN A 3 -22.60 -4.38 0.25
CA ASN A 3 -21.72 -4.59 -0.90
C ASN A 3 -20.46 -3.72 -0.75
N ALA A 4 -19.30 -4.31 -0.93
CA ALA A 4 -18.02 -3.60 -0.93
C ALA A 4 -17.33 -3.73 -2.29
N LEU A 5 -16.76 -2.63 -2.80
CA LEU A 5 -15.96 -2.59 -4.00
C LEU A 5 -14.52 -2.25 -3.64
N ILE A 6 -13.57 -3.09 -4.04
CA ILE A 6 -12.14 -2.92 -3.76
C ILE A 6 -11.40 -2.74 -5.07
N THR A 7 -10.76 -1.59 -5.28
CA THR A 7 -9.77 -1.42 -6.34
C THR A 7 -8.41 -1.93 -5.85
N GLY A 8 -7.57 -2.48 -6.73
CA GLY A 8 -6.28 -3.05 -6.30
C GLY A 8 -6.42 -4.32 -5.45
N ILE A 9 -7.50 -5.07 -5.61
CA ILE A 9 -7.85 -6.25 -4.78
C ILE A 9 -6.78 -7.36 -4.79
N THR A 10 -6.00 -7.50 -5.85
CA THR A 10 -4.95 -8.52 -5.97
C THR A 10 -3.65 -8.17 -5.25
N GLY A 11 -3.54 -6.93 -4.76
CA GLY A 11 -2.41 -6.45 -3.98
C GLY A 11 -2.38 -6.99 -2.54
N GLN A 12 -1.35 -6.58 -1.77
CA GLN A 12 -1.22 -6.94 -0.37
C GLN A 12 -2.47 -6.56 0.42
N ASP A 13 -2.77 -5.27 0.51
CA ASP A 13 -3.86 -4.77 1.35
C ASP A 13 -5.24 -5.17 0.81
N GLY A 14 -5.41 -5.12 -0.53
CA GLY A 14 -6.66 -5.54 -1.15
C GLY A 14 -7.04 -6.97 -0.81
N SER A 15 -6.06 -7.87 -0.73
CA SER A 15 -6.29 -9.28 -0.39
C SER A 15 -6.69 -9.49 1.08
N TYR A 16 -6.01 -8.83 2.02
CA TYR A 16 -6.38 -8.89 3.44
C TYR A 16 -7.72 -8.20 3.72
N LEU A 17 -7.99 -7.09 3.03
CA LEU A 17 -9.28 -6.41 3.16
C LEU A 17 -10.41 -7.28 2.62
N ALA A 18 -10.22 -7.96 1.50
CA ALA A 18 -11.19 -8.89 0.95
C ALA A 18 -11.52 -10.02 1.94
N GLU A 19 -10.49 -10.63 2.56
CA GLU A 19 -10.67 -11.64 3.61
C GLU A 19 -11.49 -11.08 4.78
N LEU A 20 -11.09 -9.92 5.32
CA LEU A 20 -11.78 -9.27 6.44
C LEU A 20 -13.25 -8.97 6.12
N LEU A 21 -13.55 -8.46 4.92
CA LEU A 21 -14.91 -8.12 4.53
C LEU A 21 -15.78 -9.37 4.30
N LEU A 22 -15.21 -10.44 3.74
CA LEU A 22 -15.88 -11.73 3.61
C LEU A 22 -16.22 -12.32 4.99
N GLU A 23 -15.29 -12.26 5.96
CA GLU A 23 -15.53 -12.69 7.35
C GLU A 23 -16.63 -11.88 8.03
N LYS A 24 -16.76 -10.59 7.69
CA LYS A 24 -17.82 -9.70 8.18
C LYS A 24 -19.16 -9.87 7.46
N GLY A 25 -19.24 -10.78 6.48
CA GLY A 25 -20.48 -11.07 5.74
C GLY A 25 -20.81 -10.06 4.63
N TYR A 26 -19.83 -9.33 4.13
CA TYR A 26 -20.01 -8.47 2.95
C TYR A 26 -20.06 -9.32 1.67
N LYS A 27 -20.77 -8.81 0.68
CA LYS A 27 -20.59 -9.23 -0.72
C LYS A 27 -19.44 -8.41 -1.31
N VAL A 28 -18.34 -9.08 -1.65
CA VAL A 28 -17.11 -8.42 -2.11
C VAL A 28 -17.02 -8.43 -3.62
N TYR A 29 -16.82 -7.24 -4.18
CA TYR A 29 -16.51 -7.01 -5.58
C TYR A 29 -15.08 -6.51 -5.70
N GLY A 30 -14.30 -7.10 -6.61
CA GLY A 30 -12.90 -6.73 -6.84
C GLY A 30 -12.69 -6.16 -8.23
N LEU A 31 -12.10 -4.97 -8.33
CA LEU A 31 -11.66 -4.43 -9.62
C LEU A 31 -10.32 -5.00 -10.02
N MET A 32 -10.25 -5.50 -11.24
CA MET A 32 -9.03 -5.99 -11.87
C MET A 32 -8.82 -5.34 -13.23
N ARG A 33 -7.60 -4.95 -13.55
CA ARG A 33 -7.26 -4.60 -14.94
C ARG A 33 -7.25 -5.85 -15.81
N ARG A 34 -7.75 -5.71 -17.03
CA ARG A 34 -7.66 -6.80 -17.98
C ARG A 34 -6.21 -7.07 -18.36
N LYS A 35 -5.79 -8.32 -18.20
CA LYS A 35 -4.49 -8.85 -18.65
C LYS A 35 -4.72 -9.96 -19.67
N SER A 36 -3.73 -10.24 -20.53
CA SER A 36 -3.79 -11.36 -21.48
C SER A 36 -3.84 -12.72 -20.78
N VAL A 37 -3.18 -12.82 -19.61
CA VAL A 37 -3.25 -13.99 -18.72
C VAL A 37 -3.91 -13.52 -17.42
N VAL A 38 -4.96 -14.22 -17.01
CA VAL A 38 -5.65 -13.93 -15.76
C VAL A 38 -4.76 -14.36 -14.60
N ASP A 39 -4.52 -13.43 -13.69
CA ASP A 39 -3.73 -13.65 -12.47
C ASP A 39 -4.47 -13.00 -11.30
N TYR A 40 -4.89 -13.83 -10.35
CA TYR A 40 -5.61 -13.39 -9.15
C TYR A 40 -4.66 -12.94 -8.02
N GLY A 41 -3.34 -13.12 -8.18
CA GLY A 41 -2.35 -12.69 -7.20
C GLY A 41 -2.66 -13.21 -5.80
N ASN A 42 -2.67 -12.30 -4.83
CA ASN A 42 -2.86 -12.66 -3.41
C ASN A 42 -4.28 -13.10 -3.03
N VAL A 43 -5.27 -13.07 -3.94
CA VAL A 43 -6.65 -13.52 -3.67
C VAL A 43 -7.01 -14.85 -4.32
N ASP A 44 -6.06 -15.56 -4.93
CA ASP A 44 -6.33 -16.82 -5.64
C ASP A 44 -7.03 -17.86 -4.74
N HIS A 45 -6.67 -17.92 -3.46
CA HIS A 45 -7.24 -18.86 -2.47
C HIS A 45 -8.69 -18.53 -2.05
N ILE A 46 -9.20 -17.34 -2.37
CA ILE A 46 -10.58 -16.90 -2.06
C ILE A 46 -11.33 -16.41 -3.32
N LYS A 47 -10.77 -16.60 -4.51
CA LYS A 47 -11.31 -16.05 -5.76
C LYS A 47 -12.77 -16.43 -6.02
N ASP A 48 -13.18 -17.64 -5.65
CA ASP A 48 -14.54 -18.13 -5.86
C ASP A 48 -15.59 -17.44 -4.96
N LYS A 49 -15.13 -16.66 -3.97
CA LYS A 49 -15.98 -15.89 -3.06
C LYS A 49 -16.07 -14.41 -3.46
N ILE A 50 -15.31 -13.98 -4.49
CA ILE A 50 -15.20 -12.59 -4.94
C ILE A 50 -15.85 -12.44 -6.30
N HIS A 51 -16.60 -11.36 -6.49
CA HIS A 51 -17.15 -10.98 -7.80
C HIS A 51 -16.17 -10.05 -8.50
N PHE A 52 -15.41 -10.56 -9.48
CA PHE A 52 -14.46 -9.74 -10.22
C PHE A 52 -15.13 -8.94 -11.33
N ILE A 53 -14.72 -7.66 -11.45
CA ILE A 53 -15.15 -6.74 -12.50
C ILE A 53 -13.89 -6.20 -13.18
N TYR A 54 -13.81 -6.24 -14.50
CA TYR A 54 -12.73 -5.64 -15.25
C TYR A 54 -12.96 -4.12 -15.40
N ALA A 55 -12.05 -3.33 -14.87
CA ALA A 55 -12.06 -1.87 -14.99
C ALA A 55 -10.63 -1.32 -14.86
N ASP A 56 -10.44 -0.09 -15.32
CA ASP A 56 -9.17 0.64 -15.21
C ASP A 56 -9.42 2.02 -14.57
N MET A 57 -8.53 2.43 -13.66
CA MET A 57 -8.61 3.74 -12.99
C MET A 57 -8.54 4.91 -13.98
N GLN A 58 -7.95 4.69 -15.16
CA GLN A 58 -7.86 5.68 -16.23
C GLN A 58 -9.12 5.76 -17.10
N ASP A 59 -10.05 4.79 -16.98
CA ASP A 59 -11.27 4.72 -17.76
C ASP A 59 -12.52 4.88 -16.90
N ILE A 60 -13.03 6.11 -16.85
CA ILE A 60 -14.22 6.46 -16.06
C ILE A 60 -15.47 5.65 -16.47
N VAL A 61 -15.60 5.25 -17.73
CA VAL A 61 -16.76 4.49 -18.21
C VAL A 61 -16.77 3.09 -17.58
N SER A 62 -15.60 2.46 -17.48
CA SER A 62 -15.46 1.17 -16.80
C SER A 62 -15.75 1.26 -15.30
N LEU A 63 -15.34 2.36 -14.64
CA LEU A 63 -15.61 2.60 -13.22
C LEU A 63 -17.10 2.85 -12.95
N ILE A 64 -17.79 3.65 -13.80
CA ILE A 64 -19.24 3.83 -13.72
C ILE A 64 -19.96 2.48 -13.91
N THR A 65 -19.50 1.67 -14.84
CA THR A 65 -20.05 0.32 -15.07
C THR A 65 -19.85 -0.56 -13.84
N ALA A 66 -18.66 -0.52 -13.23
CA ALA A 66 -18.35 -1.27 -12.01
C ALA A 66 -19.23 -0.85 -10.83
N MET A 67 -19.48 0.45 -10.65
CA MET A 67 -20.41 0.96 -9.64
C MET A 67 -21.84 0.52 -9.90
N LYS A 68 -22.31 0.52 -11.16
CA LYS A 68 -23.64 0.03 -11.54
C LYS A 68 -23.81 -1.46 -11.26
N ILE A 69 -22.79 -2.28 -11.53
CA ILE A 69 -22.82 -3.74 -11.28
C ILE A 69 -22.77 -4.04 -9.79
N SER A 70 -21.84 -3.43 -9.07
CA SER A 70 -21.61 -3.73 -7.66
C SER A 70 -22.68 -3.14 -6.73
N GLN A 71 -23.27 -2.00 -7.10
CA GLN A 71 -24.11 -1.20 -6.19
C GLN A 71 -23.46 -1.08 -4.81
N ALA A 72 -22.14 -0.82 -4.80
CA ALA A 72 -21.35 -0.83 -3.58
C ALA A 72 -21.85 0.18 -2.55
N ASP A 73 -21.98 -0.24 -1.30
CA ASP A 73 -22.25 0.62 -0.14
C ASP A 73 -20.96 1.24 0.39
N GLU A 74 -19.84 0.52 0.20
CA GLU A 74 -18.51 0.92 0.60
C GLU A 74 -17.52 0.68 -0.55
N VAL A 75 -16.71 1.70 -0.85
CA VAL A 75 -15.69 1.65 -1.90
C VAL A 75 -14.31 1.90 -1.28
N TYR A 76 -13.41 0.95 -1.45
CA TYR A 76 -12.03 1.01 -0.95
C TYR A 76 -11.08 1.19 -2.13
N ASN A 77 -10.53 2.40 -2.28
CA ASN A 77 -9.63 2.73 -3.38
C ASN A 77 -8.17 2.49 -3.00
N LEU A 78 -7.69 1.28 -3.32
CA LEU A 78 -6.32 0.82 -3.02
C LEU A 78 -5.46 0.68 -4.30
N ALA A 79 -6.06 0.82 -5.48
CA ALA A 79 -5.31 0.75 -6.73
C ALA A 79 -4.35 1.94 -6.86
N ALA A 80 -3.09 1.64 -7.12
CA ALA A 80 -2.04 2.63 -7.29
C ALA A 80 -0.85 2.05 -8.06
N GLN A 81 -0.04 2.93 -8.67
CA GLN A 81 1.36 2.66 -8.93
C GLN A 81 2.11 2.98 -7.63
N SER A 82 2.36 1.98 -6.77
CA SER A 82 2.77 2.20 -5.38
C SER A 82 4.28 2.15 -5.13
N PHE A 83 5.08 1.78 -6.12
CA PHE A 83 6.52 1.74 -5.98
C PHE A 83 7.15 3.11 -6.31
N VAL A 84 7.63 3.79 -5.26
CA VAL A 84 8.10 5.18 -5.34
C VAL A 84 9.20 5.35 -6.41
N ALA A 85 10.15 4.42 -6.50
CA ALA A 85 11.24 4.54 -7.48
C ALA A 85 10.72 4.56 -8.92
N THR A 86 9.80 3.69 -9.30
CA THR A 86 9.19 3.67 -10.64
C THR A 86 8.46 4.96 -10.99
N SER A 87 7.99 5.75 -10.00
CA SER A 87 7.33 7.02 -10.28
C SER A 87 8.24 8.06 -10.96
N TRP A 88 9.55 7.92 -10.82
CA TRP A 88 10.52 8.77 -11.51
C TRP A 88 10.68 8.40 -13.00
N ASP A 89 10.52 7.11 -13.31
CA ASP A 89 10.59 6.61 -14.69
C ASP A 89 9.27 6.79 -15.44
N THR A 90 8.14 6.72 -14.70
CA THR A 90 6.79 6.80 -15.28
C THR A 90 5.88 7.82 -14.57
N PRO A 91 6.30 9.12 -14.50
CA PRO A 91 5.57 10.12 -13.72
C PRO A 91 4.16 10.39 -14.25
N CYS A 92 3.95 10.37 -15.56
CA CYS A 92 2.63 10.58 -16.16
C CYS A 92 1.67 9.44 -15.83
N THR A 93 2.10 8.18 -16.02
CA THR A 93 1.27 7.02 -15.65
C THR A 93 0.95 7.00 -14.15
N THR A 94 1.92 7.39 -13.31
CA THR A 94 1.70 7.53 -11.86
C THR A 94 0.63 8.59 -11.58
N ALA A 95 0.69 9.74 -12.22
CA ALA A 95 -0.31 10.80 -12.06
C ALA A 95 -1.70 10.36 -12.58
N ASP A 96 -1.76 9.71 -13.73
CA ASP A 96 -3.02 9.24 -14.31
C ASP A 96 -3.74 8.25 -13.40
N ILE A 97 -3.01 7.34 -12.77
CA ILE A 97 -3.59 6.31 -11.88
C ILE A 97 -3.84 6.88 -10.47
N ASP A 98 -2.81 7.47 -9.85
CA ASP A 98 -2.80 7.79 -8.42
C ASP A 98 -3.43 9.15 -8.10
N ALA A 99 -3.61 10.02 -9.11
CA ALA A 99 -4.26 11.32 -8.99
C ALA A 99 -5.60 11.34 -9.75
N ILE A 100 -5.55 11.32 -11.09
CA ILE A 100 -6.77 11.43 -11.92
C ILE A 100 -7.69 10.23 -11.72
N GLY A 101 -7.13 9.02 -11.56
CA GLY A 101 -7.90 7.82 -11.25
C GLY A 101 -8.74 7.94 -9.98
N VAL A 102 -8.29 8.68 -8.97
CA VAL A 102 -9.08 8.97 -7.76
C VAL A 102 -10.30 9.84 -8.11
N THR A 103 -10.09 10.89 -8.91
CA THR A 103 -11.20 11.73 -9.40
C THR A 103 -12.22 10.91 -10.21
N ASN A 104 -11.74 10.04 -11.11
CA ASN A 104 -12.61 9.16 -11.90
C ASN A 104 -13.46 8.25 -11.00
N MET A 105 -12.88 7.70 -9.93
CA MET A 105 -13.63 6.84 -9.00
C MET A 105 -14.66 7.64 -8.19
N LEU A 106 -14.30 8.82 -7.70
CA LEU A 106 -15.22 9.73 -6.99
C LEU A 106 -16.39 10.15 -7.88
N GLU A 107 -16.13 10.50 -9.17
CA GLU A 107 -17.18 10.82 -10.14
C GLU A 107 -18.08 9.61 -10.42
N ALA A 108 -17.51 8.42 -10.57
CA ALA A 108 -18.31 7.21 -10.76
C ALA A 108 -19.26 6.94 -9.58
N ILE A 109 -18.77 7.17 -8.33
CA ILE A 109 -19.61 7.08 -7.12
C ILE A 109 -20.68 8.16 -7.14
N ARG A 110 -20.32 9.43 -7.36
CA ARG A 110 -21.23 10.57 -7.37
C ARG A 110 -22.37 10.39 -8.38
N ILE A 111 -22.07 9.83 -9.56
CA ILE A 111 -23.06 9.61 -10.63
C ILE A 111 -23.98 8.42 -10.32
N VAL A 112 -23.47 7.34 -9.73
CA VAL A 112 -24.22 6.09 -9.61
C VAL A 112 -24.84 5.89 -8.23
N LYS A 113 -24.11 6.20 -7.17
CA LYS A 113 -24.53 5.97 -5.78
C LYS A 113 -23.82 6.95 -4.84
N PRO A 114 -24.22 8.25 -4.82
CA PRO A 114 -23.53 9.29 -4.07
C PRO A 114 -23.52 9.06 -2.54
N GLU A 115 -24.43 8.26 -2.02
CA GLU A 115 -24.47 7.84 -0.61
C GLU A 115 -23.47 6.73 -0.24
N ALA A 116 -22.76 6.16 -1.20
CA ALA A 116 -21.72 5.16 -0.90
C ALA A 116 -20.55 5.78 -0.16
N ARG A 117 -20.05 5.08 0.86
CA ARG A 117 -18.88 5.51 1.63
C ARG A 117 -17.59 5.20 0.87
N PHE A 118 -16.73 6.18 0.74
CA PHE A 118 -15.48 6.09 -0.01
C PHE A 118 -14.26 6.22 0.90
N TYR A 119 -13.36 5.25 0.81
CA TYR A 119 -12.05 5.26 1.44
C TYR A 119 -10.95 5.44 0.39
N GLN A 120 -10.08 6.43 0.59
CA GLN A 120 -8.86 6.66 -0.19
C GLN A 120 -7.63 6.19 0.58
N ALA A 121 -6.84 5.30 0.00
CA ALA A 121 -5.51 4.99 0.51
C ALA A 121 -4.55 6.12 0.19
N SER A 122 -4.36 7.02 1.16
CA SER A 122 -3.30 8.02 1.15
C SER A 122 -2.00 7.46 1.75
N THR A 123 -0.95 8.24 1.85
CA THR A 123 0.39 7.74 2.22
C THR A 123 1.18 8.75 3.03
N SER A 124 2.05 8.28 3.93
CA SER A 124 3.04 9.11 4.63
C SER A 124 4.07 9.76 3.69
N GLU A 125 4.22 9.26 2.45
CA GLU A 125 5.08 9.88 1.44
C GLU A 125 4.63 11.31 1.04
N MET A 126 3.38 11.68 1.38
CA MET A 126 2.90 13.06 1.24
C MET A 126 3.62 14.02 2.18
N PHE A 127 4.06 13.56 3.37
CA PHE A 127 4.85 14.39 4.29
C PHE A 127 6.25 14.70 3.73
N GLY A 128 6.86 13.76 3.00
CA GLY A 128 8.10 13.94 2.24
C GLY A 128 9.24 14.57 3.05
N LYS A 129 9.53 15.88 2.80
CA LYS A 129 10.42 16.66 3.66
C LYS A 129 9.67 17.06 4.94
N VAL A 130 9.76 16.20 5.94
CA VAL A 130 9.00 16.27 7.19
C VAL A 130 9.09 17.65 7.86
N GLN A 131 7.95 18.25 8.18
CA GLN A 131 7.85 19.58 8.77
C GLN A 131 7.65 19.54 10.29
N ALA A 132 7.20 18.40 10.85
CA ALA A 132 7.03 18.17 12.29
C ALA A 132 7.24 16.69 12.63
N ILE A 133 7.64 16.39 13.87
CA ILE A 133 7.80 15.05 14.42
C ILE A 133 7.17 15.01 15.82
N PRO A 134 6.23 14.09 16.11
CA PRO A 134 5.61 13.16 15.16
C PRO A 134 4.74 13.88 14.12
N GLN A 135 4.40 13.19 13.01
CA GLN A 135 3.43 13.68 12.02
C GLN A 135 2.02 13.32 12.46
N ASP A 136 1.10 14.26 12.25
CA ASP A 136 -0.34 14.10 12.47
C ASP A 136 -1.13 14.65 11.27
N GLU A 137 -2.46 14.65 11.39
CA GLU A 137 -3.38 15.11 10.34
C GLU A 137 -3.26 16.60 10.01
N THR A 138 -2.62 17.39 10.89
CA THR A 138 -2.40 18.84 10.74
C THR A 138 -1.00 19.17 10.20
N THR A 139 -0.10 18.20 10.17
CA THR A 139 1.27 18.38 9.69
C THR A 139 1.28 18.75 8.21
N PRO A 140 1.94 19.88 7.82
CA PRO A 140 2.01 20.28 6.43
C PRO A 140 2.69 19.24 5.54
N PHE A 141 2.10 19.00 4.36
CA PHE A 141 2.67 18.10 3.37
C PHE A 141 3.76 18.78 2.54
N TYR A 142 4.84 18.05 2.25
CA TYR A 142 5.92 18.47 1.37
C TYR A 142 6.47 17.27 0.58
N PRO A 143 5.69 16.71 -0.39
CA PRO A 143 6.08 15.49 -1.10
C PRO A 143 7.39 15.66 -1.86
N ARG A 144 8.18 14.57 -1.96
CA ARG A 144 9.51 14.57 -2.57
C ARG A 144 9.64 13.57 -3.73
N SER A 145 8.51 13.03 -4.23
CA SER A 145 8.48 12.13 -5.38
C SER A 145 7.23 12.37 -6.22
N PRO A 146 7.22 12.01 -7.52
CA PRO A 146 6.02 12.07 -8.35
C PRO A 146 4.86 11.25 -7.74
N TYR A 147 5.16 10.10 -7.12
CA TYR A 147 4.20 9.31 -6.37
C TYR A 147 3.58 10.11 -5.21
N GLY A 148 4.41 10.72 -4.35
CA GLY A 148 3.91 11.53 -3.23
C GLY A 148 3.05 12.70 -3.67
N VAL A 149 3.40 13.37 -4.78
CA VAL A 149 2.60 14.47 -5.37
C VAL A 149 1.28 13.96 -5.90
N ALA A 150 1.25 12.83 -6.62
CA ALA A 150 0.01 12.23 -7.13
C ALA A 150 -0.93 11.80 -5.99
N LYS A 151 -0.39 11.18 -4.95
CA LYS A 151 -1.13 10.79 -3.75
C LYS A 151 -1.66 12.01 -2.98
N LEU A 152 -0.91 13.11 -2.93
CA LEU A 152 -1.36 14.36 -2.32
C LEU A 152 -2.55 14.96 -3.08
N TYR A 153 -2.53 14.93 -4.41
CA TYR A 153 -3.72 15.29 -5.19
C TYR A 153 -4.91 14.41 -4.84
N GLY A 154 -4.73 13.06 -4.81
CA GLY A 154 -5.78 12.11 -4.46
C GLY A 154 -6.37 12.36 -3.07
N HIS A 155 -5.53 12.72 -2.09
CA HIS A 155 -5.95 13.10 -0.74
C HIS A 155 -6.82 14.37 -0.75
N TRP A 156 -6.34 15.45 -1.40
CA TRP A 156 -7.07 16.73 -1.43
C TRP A 156 -8.35 16.68 -2.25
N ILE A 157 -8.38 15.94 -3.37
CA ILE A 157 -9.61 15.81 -4.15
C ILE A 157 -10.66 15.00 -3.38
N THR A 158 -10.26 14.00 -2.60
CA THR A 158 -11.16 13.25 -1.71
C THR A 158 -11.82 14.17 -0.68
N LYS A 159 -11.02 15.01 -0.02
CA LYS A 159 -11.52 16.01 0.92
C LYS A 159 -12.43 17.03 0.23
N ASN A 160 -12.06 17.50 -0.97
CA ASN A 160 -12.87 18.44 -1.74
C ASN A 160 -14.26 17.86 -2.08
N TYR A 161 -14.33 16.57 -2.47
CA TYR A 161 -15.62 15.92 -2.76
C TYR A 161 -16.48 15.75 -1.51
N ARG A 162 -15.86 15.44 -0.36
CA ARG A 162 -16.56 15.45 0.94
C ARG A 162 -17.20 16.79 1.24
N GLU A 163 -16.45 17.88 1.09
CA GLU A 163 -16.91 19.23 1.45
C GLU A 163 -17.86 19.84 0.40
N SER A 164 -17.67 19.57 -0.89
CA SER A 164 -18.43 20.19 -1.97
C SER A 164 -19.70 19.44 -2.36
N TYR A 165 -19.73 18.11 -2.19
CA TYR A 165 -20.85 17.27 -2.61
C TYR A 165 -21.50 16.49 -1.47
N ASP A 166 -21.10 16.75 -0.21
CA ASP A 166 -21.60 16.05 0.98
C ASP A 166 -21.45 14.52 0.90
N MET A 167 -20.41 14.07 0.20
CA MET A 167 -20.10 12.64 0.09
C MET A 167 -19.39 12.15 1.33
N TYR A 168 -19.72 10.94 1.81
CA TYR A 168 -18.90 10.30 2.82
C TYR A 168 -17.60 9.82 2.19
N ALA A 169 -16.57 10.64 2.19
CA ALA A 169 -15.27 10.36 1.60
C ALA A 169 -14.15 10.70 2.61
N CYS A 170 -13.28 9.73 2.92
CA CYS A 170 -12.20 9.86 3.88
C CYS A 170 -10.89 9.25 3.38
N SER A 171 -9.78 9.72 3.94
CA SER A 171 -8.45 9.22 3.61
C SER A 171 -7.76 8.63 4.85
N GLY A 172 -7.13 7.47 4.69
CA GLY A 172 -6.13 6.97 5.64
C GLY A 172 -4.73 7.38 5.19
N ILE A 173 -4.02 8.18 5.98
CA ILE A 173 -2.62 8.55 5.75
C ILE A 173 -1.76 7.42 6.30
N LEU A 174 -1.47 6.44 5.45
CA LEU A 174 -0.84 5.19 5.87
C LEU A 174 0.67 5.34 5.96
N PHE A 175 1.24 4.98 7.11
CA PHE A 175 2.65 4.68 7.22
C PHE A 175 2.96 3.31 6.62
N ASN A 176 4.23 2.91 6.57
CA ASN A 176 4.63 1.66 5.93
C ASN A 176 3.99 0.47 6.66
N HIS A 177 3.42 -0.44 5.89
CA HIS A 177 2.83 -1.66 6.44
C HIS A 177 3.14 -2.85 5.54
N GLU A 178 3.47 -3.93 6.16
CA GLU A 178 4.17 -5.03 5.55
C GLU A 178 3.47 -6.36 5.86
N SER A 179 3.78 -7.36 5.05
CA SER A 179 3.38 -8.74 5.28
C SER A 179 4.15 -9.67 4.36
N GLU A 180 3.90 -10.97 4.48
CA GLU A 180 4.37 -11.99 3.56
C GLU A 180 3.84 -11.81 2.11
N ARG A 181 2.81 -10.97 1.91
CA ARG A 181 2.22 -10.64 0.59
C ARG A 181 2.79 -9.37 -0.04
N ARG A 182 3.78 -8.75 0.59
CA ARG A 182 4.42 -7.55 0.05
C ARG A 182 5.15 -7.85 -1.25
N GLY A 183 5.18 -6.90 -2.20
CA GLY A 183 5.96 -7.02 -3.43
C GLY A 183 7.46 -7.17 -3.16
N LEU A 184 8.17 -7.94 -4.00
CA LEU A 184 9.59 -8.24 -3.81
C LEU A 184 10.52 -7.03 -3.96
N GLU A 185 10.06 -5.97 -4.60
CA GLU A 185 10.77 -4.70 -4.75
C GLU A 185 10.84 -3.87 -3.46
N PHE A 186 9.95 -4.12 -2.49
CA PHE A 186 9.94 -3.40 -1.23
C PHE A 186 10.97 -3.97 -0.26
N VAL A 187 11.62 -3.07 0.49
CA VAL A 187 12.81 -3.37 1.30
C VAL A 187 12.62 -4.55 2.25
N THR A 188 11.50 -4.63 2.95
CA THR A 188 11.22 -5.69 3.91
C THR A 188 11.11 -7.06 3.23
N ARG A 189 10.34 -7.14 2.13
CA ARG A 189 10.19 -8.38 1.37
C ARG A 189 11.45 -8.75 0.61
N LYS A 190 12.18 -7.74 0.06
CA LYS A 190 13.49 -7.93 -0.55
C LYS A 190 14.45 -8.61 0.43
N ILE A 191 14.53 -8.12 1.67
CA ILE A 191 15.40 -8.68 2.71
C ILE A 191 14.97 -10.11 3.06
N THR A 192 13.71 -10.34 3.44
CA THR A 192 13.26 -11.66 3.89
C THR A 192 13.38 -12.73 2.80
N HIS A 193 13.06 -12.36 1.55
CA HIS A 193 13.22 -13.27 0.40
C HIS A 193 14.69 -13.59 0.13
N ALA A 194 15.58 -12.59 0.14
CA ALA A 194 17.01 -12.81 -0.05
C ALA A 194 17.62 -13.66 1.08
N VAL A 195 17.27 -13.37 2.34
CA VAL A 195 17.73 -14.16 3.50
C VAL A 195 17.32 -15.64 3.39
N ALA A 196 16.07 -15.90 2.97
CA ALA A 196 15.62 -17.27 2.74
C ALA A 196 16.44 -17.97 1.64
N ARG A 197 16.72 -17.28 0.53
CA ARG A 197 17.54 -17.80 -0.58
C ARG A 197 19.00 -18.01 -0.18
N ILE A 198 19.57 -17.14 0.65
CA ILE A 198 20.92 -17.28 1.22
C ILE A 198 20.96 -18.52 2.11
N LYS A 199 19.95 -18.73 2.95
CA LYS A 199 19.85 -19.93 3.80
C LYS A 199 19.78 -21.22 2.99
N LEU A 200 19.12 -21.20 1.84
CA LEU A 200 19.01 -22.33 0.93
C LEU A 200 20.25 -22.51 0.02
N GLY A 201 21.23 -21.61 0.10
CA GLY A 201 22.46 -21.67 -0.71
C GLY A 201 22.27 -21.33 -2.19
N VAL A 202 21.17 -20.66 -2.56
CA VAL A 202 20.86 -20.24 -3.95
C VAL A 202 21.10 -18.76 -4.20
N GLN A 203 21.62 -18.04 -3.21
CA GLN A 203 22.04 -16.65 -3.28
C GLN A 203 23.14 -16.42 -2.25
N ASP A 204 24.11 -15.55 -2.55
CA ASP A 204 25.24 -15.31 -1.64
C ASP A 204 24.98 -14.12 -0.71
N HIS A 205 24.41 -13.03 -1.20
CA HIS A 205 24.20 -11.79 -0.45
C HIS A 205 22.95 -11.06 -0.89
N VAL A 206 22.52 -10.06 -0.11
CA VAL A 206 21.47 -9.10 -0.44
C VAL A 206 22.08 -7.69 -0.64
N GLU A 207 21.64 -7.00 -1.67
CA GLU A 207 22.04 -5.63 -1.94
C GLU A 207 21.07 -4.64 -1.27
N LEU A 208 21.59 -3.83 -0.35
CA LEU A 208 20.81 -2.83 0.41
C LEU A 208 21.52 -1.47 0.38
N GLY A 209 20.72 -0.41 0.30
CA GLY A 209 21.21 0.97 0.42
C GLY A 209 21.42 1.38 1.89
N ASN A 210 20.91 2.56 2.25
CA ASN A 210 21.06 3.12 3.59
C ASN A 210 20.35 2.26 4.66
N LEU A 211 21.15 1.62 5.52
CA LEU A 211 20.64 0.78 6.61
C LEU A 211 20.11 1.60 7.79
N ASP A 212 20.48 2.85 7.93
CA ASP A 212 20.06 3.70 9.04
C ASP A 212 18.76 4.47 8.75
N ALA A 213 18.20 4.25 7.54
CA ALA A 213 16.89 4.78 7.21
C ALA A 213 15.84 4.25 8.17
N LYS A 214 15.12 5.19 8.78
CA LYS A 214 14.07 4.90 9.79
C LYS A 214 12.70 4.80 9.14
N ARG A 215 11.90 3.85 9.59
CA ARG A 215 10.51 3.64 9.15
C ARG A 215 9.65 3.22 10.33
N ASP A 216 8.39 3.63 10.29
CA ASP A 216 7.33 3.01 11.06
C ASP A 216 6.77 1.86 10.21
N TRP A 217 6.85 0.63 10.68
CA TRP A 217 6.33 -0.55 10.00
C TRP A 217 5.25 -1.23 10.84
N GLY A 218 4.01 -1.21 10.33
CA GLY A 218 2.93 -1.99 10.88
C GLY A 218 2.66 -3.27 10.09
N HIS A 219 1.67 -4.05 10.50
CA HIS A 219 1.21 -5.23 9.76
C HIS A 219 -0.05 -4.89 8.96
N SER A 220 -0.10 -5.32 7.68
CA SER A 220 -1.23 -5.01 6.77
C SER A 220 -2.60 -5.39 7.31
N LYS A 221 -2.72 -6.45 8.13
CA LYS A 221 -4.01 -6.84 8.75
C LYS A 221 -4.56 -5.77 9.68
N ASP A 222 -3.70 -5.07 10.42
CA ASP A 222 -4.12 -3.98 11.31
C ASP A 222 -4.54 -2.76 10.49
N TYR A 223 -3.81 -2.48 9.40
CA TYR A 223 -4.11 -1.38 8.51
C TYR A 223 -5.44 -1.56 7.76
N VAL A 224 -5.72 -2.75 7.23
CA VAL A 224 -7.02 -3.00 6.57
C VAL A 224 -8.18 -2.98 7.56
N ARG A 225 -7.95 -3.36 8.83
CA ARG A 225 -8.94 -3.17 9.89
C ARG A 225 -9.21 -1.68 10.15
N ALA A 226 -8.17 -0.85 10.16
CA ALA A 226 -8.32 0.59 10.27
C ALA A 226 -9.09 1.17 9.06
N MET A 227 -8.77 0.77 7.83
CA MET A 227 -9.51 1.16 6.62
C MET A 227 -11.01 0.88 6.75
N TRP A 228 -11.37 -0.32 7.22
CA TRP A 228 -12.76 -0.67 7.45
C TRP A 228 -13.39 0.19 8.55
N LEU A 229 -12.68 0.42 9.67
CA LEU A 229 -13.17 1.23 10.79
C LEU A 229 -13.44 2.68 10.39
N LEU A 230 -12.63 3.28 9.51
CA LEU A 230 -12.85 4.63 9.00
C LEU A 230 -14.20 4.76 8.30
N LEU A 231 -14.61 3.74 7.56
CA LEU A 231 -15.92 3.75 6.89
C LEU A 231 -17.09 3.36 7.82
N GLN A 232 -16.85 3.05 9.10
CA GLN A 232 -17.91 2.77 10.06
C GLN A 232 -18.21 3.97 10.98
N GLN A 233 -17.44 5.05 10.90
CA GLN A 233 -17.64 6.25 11.73
C GLN A 233 -18.89 7.02 11.29
N ASP A 234 -19.44 7.85 12.20
CA ASP A 234 -20.61 8.69 11.92
C ASP A 234 -20.26 9.82 10.93
N HIS A 235 -19.04 10.34 11.01
CA HIS A 235 -18.53 11.42 10.17
C HIS A 235 -17.28 10.99 9.41
N ALA A 236 -17.14 11.48 8.17
CA ALA A 236 -15.98 11.24 7.36
C ALA A 236 -14.85 12.20 7.76
N GLU A 237 -13.72 11.63 8.23
CA GLU A 237 -12.52 12.36 8.58
C GLU A 237 -11.28 11.62 8.06
N ASP A 238 -10.16 12.35 7.97
CA ASP A 238 -8.89 11.78 7.56
C ASP A 238 -8.08 11.42 8.81
N TYR A 239 -7.37 10.27 8.77
CA TYR A 239 -6.61 9.77 9.91
C TYR A 239 -5.22 9.31 9.50
N VAL A 240 -4.23 9.65 10.32
CA VAL A 240 -2.90 9.02 10.28
C VAL A 240 -2.98 7.63 10.87
N ILE A 241 -2.46 6.64 10.13
CA ILE A 241 -2.40 5.24 10.56
C ILE A 241 -0.94 4.82 10.64
N ALA A 242 -0.46 4.64 11.87
CA ALA A 242 0.91 4.32 12.21
C ALA A 242 0.97 3.45 13.47
N THR A 243 2.12 2.85 13.75
CA THR A 243 2.35 2.08 14.98
C THR A 243 2.89 2.94 16.11
N ASN A 244 3.40 4.13 15.79
CA ASN A 244 4.17 4.99 16.68
C ASN A 244 5.50 4.36 17.16
N GLU A 245 5.98 3.35 16.43
CA GLU A 245 7.30 2.74 16.66
C GLU A 245 8.17 2.92 15.41
N THR A 246 9.40 3.42 15.64
CA THR A 246 10.37 3.63 14.57
C THR A 246 11.47 2.59 14.64
N ARG A 247 11.73 1.92 13.49
CA ARG A 247 12.80 0.93 13.32
C ARG A 247 13.72 1.31 12.18
N THR A 248 14.96 0.86 12.20
CA THR A 248 15.91 1.03 11.09
C THR A 248 15.87 -0.19 10.15
N VAL A 249 16.30 0.03 8.91
CA VAL A 249 16.49 -1.09 7.95
C VAL A 249 17.51 -2.09 8.48
N ARG A 250 18.52 -1.62 9.23
CA ARG A 250 19.53 -2.44 9.92
C ARG A 250 18.88 -3.42 10.90
N GLU A 251 18.08 -2.91 11.84
CA GLU A 251 17.36 -3.75 12.83
C GLU A 251 16.49 -4.80 12.15
N PHE A 252 15.84 -4.43 11.05
CA PHE A 252 15.02 -5.38 10.29
C PHE A 252 15.88 -6.46 9.61
N ALA A 253 17.00 -6.08 9.00
CA ALA A 253 17.92 -7.03 8.37
C ALA A 253 18.52 -8.01 9.39
N GLU A 254 18.97 -7.51 10.54
CA GLU A 254 19.47 -8.34 11.65
C GLU A 254 18.41 -9.36 12.11
N ALA A 255 17.17 -8.88 12.32
CA ALA A 255 16.06 -9.74 12.73
C ALA A 255 15.77 -10.83 11.69
N ALA A 256 15.80 -10.48 10.39
CA ALA A 256 15.57 -11.44 9.31
C ALA A 256 16.68 -12.50 9.24
N PHE A 257 17.95 -12.12 9.30
CA PHE A 257 19.07 -13.07 9.33
C PHE A 257 19.02 -13.97 10.57
N LYS A 258 18.76 -13.38 11.74
CA LYS A 258 18.61 -14.14 13.00
C LYS A 258 17.48 -15.17 12.91
N ALA A 259 16.33 -14.80 12.33
CA ALA A 259 15.21 -15.74 12.12
C ALA A 259 15.59 -16.93 11.22
N ALA A 260 16.53 -16.73 10.28
CA ALA A 260 17.08 -17.80 9.46
C ALA A 260 18.21 -18.59 10.15
N GLY A 261 18.60 -18.26 11.39
CA GLY A 261 19.71 -18.86 12.10
C GLY A 261 21.08 -18.45 11.56
N ILE A 262 21.18 -17.25 10.98
CA ILE A 262 22.43 -16.65 10.50
C ILE A 262 22.72 -15.44 11.39
N GLU A 263 23.82 -15.48 12.14
CA GLU A 263 24.29 -14.32 12.89
C GLU A 263 25.19 -13.46 12.01
N VAL A 264 24.83 -12.20 11.84
CA VAL A 264 25.63 -11.25 11.05
C VAL A 264 26.29 -10.20 11.94
N GLU A 265 27.42 -9.68 11.47
CA GLU A 265 28.11 -8.53 12.01
C GLU A 265 28.32 -7.51 10.91
N PHE A 266 28.02 -6.25 11.20
CA PHE A 266 28.21 -5.15 10.24
C PHE A 266 29.59 -4.56 10.40
N GLU A 267 30.33 -4.41 9.30
CA GLU A 267 31.66 -3.82 9.22
C GLU A 267 31.69 -2.73 8.15
N GLY A 268 32.44 -1.64 8.40
CA GLY A 268 32.56 -0.52 7.50
C GLY A 268 31.47 0.53 7.71
N GLU A 269 31.42 1.52 6.84
CA GLU A 269 30.48 2.65 6.89
C GLU A 269 29.99 3.03 5.49
N GLY A 270 28.74 3.51 5.41
CA GLY A 270 28.14 4.04 4.19
C GLY A 270 28.15 3.03 3.05
N VAL A 271 28.74 3.41 1.91
CA VAL A 271 28.80 2.57 0.70
C VAL A 271 29.79 1.39 0.83
N ASN A 272 30.65 1.37 1.83
CA ASN A 272 31.60 0.26 2.07
C ASN A 272 31.13 -0.67 3.18
N GLU A 273 29.91 -0.45 3.72
CA GLU A 273 29.39 -1.27 4.80
C GLU A 273 28.90 -2.62 4.28
N ILE A 274 29.42 -3.69 4.84
CA ILE A 274 29.07 -5.07 4.56
C ILE A 274 28.49 -5.73 5.80
N ALA A 275 27.73 -6.81 5.63
CA ALA A 275 27.34 -7.69 6.72
C ALA A 275 28.00 -9.07 6.51
N LYS A 276 28.78 -9.50 7.49
CA LYS A 276 29.46 -10.80 7.50
C LYS A 276 28.71 -11.81 8.35
N ASP A 277 28.59 -13.00 7.86
CA ASP A 277 28.15 -14.17 8.62
C ASP A 277 29.26 -14.57 9.60
N LYS A 278 28.99 -14.48 10.89
CA LYS A 278 29.97 -14.77 11.96
C LYS A 278 30.49 -16.21 11.93
N ALA A 279 29.68 -17.16 11.48
CA ALA A 279 30.07 -18.57 11.46
C ALA A 279 30.95 -18.92 10.25
N THR A 280 30.75 -18.26 9.11
CA THR A 280 31.39 -18.62 7.84
C THR A 280 32.36 -17.57 7.31
N GLY A 281 32.31 -16.34 7.83
CA GLY A 281 33.07 -15.18 7.34
C GLY A 281 32.61 -14.67 5.98
N LYS A 282 31.52 -15.20 5.41
CA LYS A 282 30.99 -14.79 4.10
C LYS A 282 30.23 -13.48 4.17
N ASP A 283 30.38 -12.66 3.16
CA ASP A 283 29.58 -11.46 3.01
C ASP A 283 28.12 -11.82 2.69
N ARG A 284 27.19 -11.26 3.46
CA ARG A 284 25.73 -11.49 3.34
C ARG A 284 24.96 -10.27 2.89
N LYS A 285 25.59 -9.09 2.94
CA LYS A 285 25.04 -7.82 2.42
C LYS A 285 26.14 -7.07 1.71
N SER A 286 25.85 -6.57 0.51
CA SER A 286 26.61 -5.55 -0.20
C SER A 286 25.81 -4.26 -0.36
N VAL A 287 26.43 -3.22 -0.89
CA VAL A 287 25.78 -1.91 -1.15
C VAL A 287 25.38 -1.82 -2.62
N VAL A 288 24.26 -1.14 -2.88
CA VAL A 288 23.80 -0.72 -4.21
C VAL A 288 24.11 0.75 -4.38
#